data_a79db86ea9edc816c2cc7dc1dc19bf36
#
_entry.id   a79db86ea9edc816c2cc7dc1dc19bf36
#
_cell.length_a   1.000
_cell.length_b   1.000
_cell.length_c   1.000
_cell.angle_alpha   90.00
_cell.angle_beta   90.00
_cell.angle_gamma   90.00
#
_symmetry.space_group_name_H-M   'P 1'
#
loop_
_entity.id
_entity.type
_entity.pdbx_description
1 polymer ?
#
loop_
_entity_poly.entity_id
_entity_poly.type
_entity_poly.pdbx_seq_one_letter_code
_entity_poly.pdbx_strand_id
1 'polypeptide(L)'
;MYSPSDREQAGVPIQELVDVMLEKHDVVRGMLHGVTFDSSPDLPAKERLSQYAAVLDHVLSDPDLTARYNDQVLALAKAFALVASRPEAEAIRNDVRLFTDVRAAVLKILNPDSGESRRGGSNLDTVLGQMLNDAVTADQVIDVFQFAGMESPELSLLSDEFLDSVAHSTTPNLQLGLLRRLLGDQIRTVSRKNLVKGRKFSEMLNDALTRYTNRSLTTAEIIAELVNLAKEMRADKERAQQLGLSDAEIALYDAIIQNDSAILEMGDETLKTIARELVATIRSSATLDWTVKESVRARMRSRIKRLLAKYKYPPDKREQAVQLVIEQAEHLATGEQD
;
A
#
# COMPACT_ATOMS: atom_id res chain seq x y z
N MET A 1 6.26 41.38 40.01
CA MET A 1 7.17 40.44 40.70
C MET A 1 6.29 39.30 41.22
N TYR A 2 6.40 38.13 40.65
CA TYR A 2 5.71 36.93 41.14
C TYR A 2 6.40 36.47 42.44
N SER A 3 5.61 36.13 43.43
CA SER A 3 6.15 35.64 44.71
C SER A 3 6.80 34.26 44.56
N PRO A 4 7.77 33.86 45.41
CA PRO A 4 8.36 32.52 45.34
C PRO A 4 7.32 31.40 45.49
N SER A 5 6.21 31.63 46.24
CA SER A 5 5.09 30.69 46.40
C SER A 5 4.28 30.45 45.15
N ASP A 6 4.23 31.41 44.19
CA ASP A 6 3.50 31.25 42.92
C ASP A 6 4.28 30.37 41.92
N ARG A 7 5.59 30.18 42.14
CA ARG A 7 6.44 29.28 41.32
C ARG A 7 6.36 27.82 41.75
N GLU A 8 6.03 27.55 42.99
CA GLU A 8 5.86 26.18 43.50
C GLU A 8 4.48 25.55 43.15
N GLN A 9 3.48 26.38 42.82
CA GLN A 9 2.13 25.89 42.51
C GLN A 9 1.87 25.70 40.98
N ALA A 10 2.78 26.04 40.12
CA ALA A 10 2.55 26.05 38.67
C ALA A 10 3.19 24.90 37.87
N GLY A 11 3.81 23.93 38.53
CA GLY A 11 4.46 22.79 37.82
C GLY A 11 4.01 21.45 38.40
N VAL A 12 3.57 20.55 37.53
CA VAL A 12 3.46 19.14 37.88
C VAL A 12 4.81 18.68 38.43
N PRO A 13 4.88 18.06 39.65
CA PRO A 13 6.16 17.59 40.19
C PRO A 13 6.87 16.71 39.17
N ILE A 14 8.16 16.93 38.93
CA ILE A 14 8.95 16.16 37.97
C ILE A 14 8.82 14.66 38.23
N GLN A 15 8.70 14.27 39.49
CA GLN A 15 8.51 12.86 39.86
C GLN A 15 7.21 12.26 39.30
N GLU A 16 6.11 13.01 39.31
CA GLU A 16 4.86 12.55 38.70
C GLU A 16 4.99 12.33 37.20
N LEU A 17 5.78 13.17 36.52
CA LEU A 17 6.06 12.99 35.08
C LEU A 17 6.91 11.73 34.81
N VAL A 18 7.87 11.44 35.69
CA VAL A 18 8.66 10.20 35.67
C VAL A 18 7.76 8.99 35.87
N ASP A 19 6.88 9.04 36.87
CA ASP A 19 5.96 7.94 37.18
C ASP A 19 4.99 7.67 36.01
N VAL A 20 4.46 8.72 35.37
CA VAL A 20 3.63 8.60 34.17
C VAL A 20 4.42 7.96 33.00
N MET A 21 5.68 8.37 32.79
CA MET A 21 6.54 7.78 31.77
C MET A 21 6.74 6.28 32.02
N LEU A 22 7.07 5.88 33.23
CA LEU A 22 7.28 4.47 33.62
C LEU A 22 5.99 3.65 33.47
N GLU A 23 4.84 4.20 33.91
CA GLU A 23 3.53 3.56 33.71
C GLU A 23 3.28 3.28 32.20
N LYS A 24 3.51 4.29 31.34
CA LYS A 24 3.33 4.11 29.88
C LYS A 24 4.30 3.08 29.31
N HIS A 25 5.54 3.06 29.78
CA HIS A 25 6.53 2.05 29.39
C HIS A 25 6.06 0.63 29.75
N ASP A 26 5.57 0.44 31.00
CA ASP A 26 5.07 -0.87 31.44
C ASP A 26 3.84 -1.32 30.64
N VAL A 27 2.94 -0.37 30.29
CA VAL A 27 1.79 -0.66 29.42
C VAL A 27 2.25 -1.15 28.06
N VAL A 28 3.22 -0.48 27.40
CA VAL A 28 3.74 -0.89 26.10
C VAL A 28 4.43 -2.25 26.18
N ARG A 29 5.26 -2.48 27.22
CA ARG A 29 5.88 -3.79 27.46
C ARG A 29 4.84 -4.89 27.67
N GLY A 30 3.78 -4.61 28.42
CA GLY A 30 2.67 -5.54 28.60
C GLY A 30 1.96 -5.92 27.31
N MET A 31 1.84 -4.99 26.36
CA MET A 31 1.28 -5.27 25.03
C MET A 31 2.14 -6.22 24.19
N LEU A 32 3.43 -6.31 24.49
CA LEU A 32 4.39 -7.22 23.83
C LEU A 32 4.57 -8.52 24.60
N HIS A 33 3.65 -8.87 25.50
CA HIS A 33 3.69 -10.14 26.22
C HIS A 33 3.70 -11.33 25.25
N GLY A 34 4.64 -12.26 25.46
CA GLY A 34 4.84 -13.42 24.56
C GLY A 34 5.87 -13.23 23.45
N VAL A 35 6.37 -11.99 23.27
CA VAL A 35 7.49 -11.72 22.35
C VAL A 35 8.76 -11.45 23.16
N THR A 36 9.82 -12.22 22.86
CA THR A 36 11.13 -11.96 23.45
C THR A 36 11.84 -10.90 22.63
N PHE A 37 12.26 -9.81 23.25
CA PHE A 37 13.10 -8.78 22.64
C PHE A 37 14.15 -8.28 23.64
N ASP A 38 15.28 -7.85 23.09
CA ASP A 38 16.36 -7.19 23.81
C ASP A 38 16.67 -5.88 23.06
N SER A 39 16.51 -4.76 23.76
CA SER A 39 16.77 -3.42 23.21
C SER A 39 18.23 -2.98 23.39
N SER A 40 19.13 -3.88 23.82
CA SER A 40 20.56 -3.60 24.02
C SER A 40 21.21 -3.09 22.75
N PRO A 41 22.00 -2.00 22.80
CA PRO A 41 22.75 -1.49 21.66
C PRO A 41 23.84 -2.42 21.17
N ASP A 42 24.30 -3.35 22.05
CA ASP A 42 25.41 -4.28 21.75
C ASP A 42 24.96 -5.53 20.98
N LEU A 43 23.66 -5.67 20.72
CA LEU A 43 23.13 -6.82 19.99
C LEU A 43 23.63 -6.85 18.54
N PRO A 44 24.06 -8.02 18.03
CA PRO A 44 24.43 -8.18 16.63
C PRO A 44 23.30 -7.71 15.70
N ALA A 45 23.63 -7.03 14.60
CA ALA A 45 22.64 -6.46 13.67
C ALA A 45 21.59 -7.47 13.22
N LYS A 46 22.00 -8.70 12.90
CA LYS A 46 21.09 -9.78 12.48
C LYS A 46 20.09 -10.18 13.57
N GLU A 47 20.52 -10.27 14.82
CA GLU A 47 19.65 -10.61 15.95
C GLU A 47 18.69 -9.48 16.25
N ARG A 48 19.16 -8.23 16.24
CA ARG A 48 18.33 -7.03 16.40
C ARG A 48 17.23 -7.00 15.35
N LEU A 49 17.55 -7.24 14.08
CA LEU A 49 16.60 -7.30 12.99
C LEU A 49 15.54 -8.38 13.19
N SER A 50 15.94 -9.58 13.59
CA SER A 50 15.01 -10.69 13.86
C SER A 50 14.03 -10.33 14.97
N GLN A 51 14.49 -9.66 16.02
CA GLN A 51 13.64 -9.23 17.13
C GLN A 51 12.67 -8.10 16.71
N TYR A 52 13.14 -7.13 15.92
CA TYR A 52 12.25 -6.12 15.33
C TYR A 52 11.14 -6.74 14.49
N ALA A 53 11.48 -7.74 13.65
CA ALA A 53 10.47 -8.46 12.85
C ALA A 53 9.45 -9.17 13.73
N ALA A 54 9.90 -9.83 14.81
CA ALA A 54 9.02 -10.52 15.74
C ALA A 54 8.09 -9.57 16.48
N VAL A 55 8.61 -8.43 16.96
CA VAL A 55 7.79 -7.39 17.63
C VAL A 55 6.78 -6.79 16.64
N LEU A 56 7.22 -6.47 15.42
CA LEU A 56 6.38 -5.91 14.38
C LEU A 56 5.27 -6.89 13.96
N ASP A 57 5.60 -8.16 13.77
CA ASP A 57 4.64 -9.23 13.46
C ASP A 57 3.58 -9.36 14.56
N HIS A 58 4.01 -9.36 15.83
CA HIS A 58 3.09 -9.41 16.97
C HIS A 58 2.15 -8.23 17.01
N VAL A 59 2.65 -7.00 16.83
CA VAL A 59 1.83 -5.78 16.81
C VAL A 59 0.81 -5.80 15.67
N LEU A 60 1.16 -6.35 14.52
CA LEU A 60 0.28 -6.47 13.34
C LEU A 60 -0.70 -7.64 13.43
N SER A 61 -0.61 -8.51 14.44
CA SER A 61 -1.46 -9.71 14.57
C SER A 61 -2.95 -9.40 14.81
N ASP A 62 -3.25 -8.24 15.39
CA ASP A 62 -4.61 -7.80 15.72
C ASP A 62 -4.75 -6.29 15.47
N PRO A 63 -5.75 -5.83 14.70
CA PRO A 63 -5.99 -4.40 14.45
C PRO A 63 -6.22 -3.57 15.73
N ASP A 64 -6.87 -4.13 16.75
CA ASP A 64 -7.10 -3.43 18.02
C ASP A 64 -5.80 -3.31 18.82
N LEU A 65 -4.95 -4.34 18.80
CA LEU A 65 -3.61 -4.26 19.37
C LEU A 65 -2.77 -3.20 18.66
N THR A 66 -2.80 -3.21 17.32
CA THR A 66 -2.09 -2.22 16.49
C THR A 66 -2.49 -0.79 16.83
N ALA A 67 -3.79 -0.50 16.91
CA ALA A 67 -4.30 0.84 17.25
C ALA A 67 -3.84 1.27 18.65
N ARG A 68 -4.05 0.42 19.65
CA ARG A 68 -3.64 0.70 21.04
C ARG A 68 -2.13 0.88 21.17
N TYR A 69 -1.34 0.04 20.50
CA TYR A 69 0.11 0.16 20.49
C TYR A 69 0.57 1.52 19.96
N ASN A 70 0.03 1.94 18.81
CA ASN A 70 0.35 3.22 18.21
C ASN A 70 0.06 4.41 19.15
N ASP A 71 -1.07 4.37 19.85
CA ASP A 71 -1.48 5.43 20.80
C ASP A 71 -0.61 5.44 22.05
N GLN A 72 -0.34 4.27 22.65
CA GLN A 72 0.46 4.17 23.86
C GLN A 72 1.93 4.50 23.63
N VAL A 73 2.52 4.08 22.52
CA VAL A 73 3.90 4.46 22.16
C VAL A 73 4.01 5.97 21.92
N LEU A 74 3.00 6.59 21.29
CA LEU A 74 2.98 8.05 21.12
C LEU A 74 2.89 8.76 22.48
N ALA A 75 2.07 8.26 23.40
CA ALA A 75 1.95 8.80 24.75
C ALA A 75 3.26 8.63 25.54
N LEU A 76 3.90 7.46 25.44
CA LEU A 76 5.21 7.19 26.05
C LEU A 76 6.29 8.12 25.49
N ALA A 77 6.38 8.30 24.18
CA ALA A 77 7.37 9.19 23.56
C ALA A 77 7.21 10.65 24.02
N LYS A 78 5.97 11.12 24.17
CA LYS A 78 5.69 12.47 24.71
C LYS A 78 6.10 12.58 26.19
N ALA A 79 5.76 11.61 27.02
CA ALA A 79 6.15 11.59 28.45
C ALA A 79 7.68 11.51 28.58
N PHE A 80 8.33 10.65 27.80
CA PHE A 80 9.78 10.51 27.78
C PHE A 80 10.49 11.83 27.42
N ALA A 81 10.00 12.57 26.43
CA ALA A 81 10.59 13.84 26.01
C ALA A 81 10.60 14.90 27.14
N LEU A 82 9.62 14.86 28.05
CA LEU A 82 9.53 15.79 29.18
C LEU A 82 10.59 15.51 30.27
N VAL A 83 11.05 14.28 30.40
CA VAL A 83 11.97 13.83 31.45
C VAL A 83 13.24 13.16 30.92
N ALA A 84 13.57 13.36 29.67
CA ALA A 84 14.66 12.68 28.95
C ALA A 84 16.06 12.77 29.60
N SER A 85 16.29 13.79 30.45
CA SER A 85 17.53 13.98 31.19
C SER A 85 17.60 13.26 32.55
N ARG A 86 16.53 12.54 32.91
CA ARG A 86 16.47 11.83 34.19
C ARG A 86 17.11 10.44 34.08
N PRO A 87 17.72 9.94 35.18
CA PRO A 87 18.31 8.58 35.19
C PRO A 87 17.30 7.48 34.83
N GLU A 88 16.05 7.65 35.29
CA GLU A 88 14.96 6.71 35.00
C GLU A 88 14.63 6.64 33.50
N ALA A 89 14.67 7.79 32.81
CA ALA A 89 14.49 7.86 31.37
C ALA A 89 15.68 7.23 30.62
N GLU A 90 16.90 7.44 31.10
CA GLU A 90 18.10 6.81 30.52
C GLU A 90 17.99 5.28 30.56
N ALA A 91 17.49 4.72 31.67
CA ALA A 91 17.35 3.28 31.85
C ALA A 91 16.43 2.60 30.81
N ILE A 92 15.42 3.32 30.30
CA ILE A 92 14.44 2.79 29.31
C ILE A 92 14.62 3.36 27.91
N ARG A 93 15.67 4.15 27.67
CA ARG A 93 15.90 4.86 26.39
C ARG A 93 15.88 3.93 25.19
N ASN A 94 16.53 2.78 25.29
CA ASN A 94 16.62 1.81 24.20
C ASN A 94 15.27 1.14 23.90
N ASP A 95 14.48 0.84 24.93
CA ASP A 95 13.11 0.35 24.78
C ASP A 95 12.23 1.38 24.07
N VAL A 96 12.28 2.65 24.52
CA VAL A 96 11.48 3.74 23.91
C VAL A 96 11.86 3.91 22.44
N ARG A 97 13.14 3.80 22.11
CA ARG A 97 13.62 3.85 20.73
C ARG A 97 13.04 2.69 19.92
N LEU A 98 13.21 1.43 20.37
CA LEU A 98 12.64 0.24 19.73
C LEU A 98 11.14 0.43 19.47
N PHE A 99 10.37 0.83 20.47
CA PHE A 99 8.93 0.98 20.37
C PHE A 99 8.54 2.07 19.37
N THR A 100 9.24 3.19 19.37
CA THR A 100 9.01 4.30 18.43
C THR A 100 9.30 3.89 17.00
N ASP A 101 10.36 3.14 16.79
CA ASP A 101 10.78 2.64 15.49
C ASP A 101 9.77 1.62 14.93
N VAL A 102 9.34 0.65 15.76
CA VAL A 102 8.29 -0.29 15.40
C VAL A 102 6.98 0.45 15.05
N ARG A 103 6.59 1.45 15.85
CA ARG A 103 5.42 2.29 15.54
C ARG A 103 5.55 2.98 14.18
N ALA A 104 6.71 3.53 13.86
CA ALA A 104 6.95 4.18 12.58
C ALA A 104 6.81 3.19 11.40
N ALA A 105 7.32 1.97 11.55
CA ALA A 105 7.17 0.90 10.57
C ALA A 105 5.70 0.49 10.39
N VAL A 106 4.97 0.28 11.50
CA VAL A 106 3.52 -0.03 11.48
C VAL A 106 2.74 1.02 10.71
N LEU A 107 2.95 2.30 11.02
CA LEU A 107 2.24 3.39 10.35
C LEU A 107 2.54 3.45 8.86
N LYS A 108 3.76 3.14 8.43
CA LYS A 108 4.13 3.11 7.01
C LYS A 108 3.56 1.90 6.27
N ILE A 109 3.44 0.76 6.94
CA ILE A 109 2.79 -0.43 6.37
C ILE A 109 1.29 -0.18 6.17
N LEU A 110 0.63 0.46 7.15
CA LEU A 110 -0.81 0.66 7.13
C LEU A 110 -1.26 1.86 6.31
N ASN A 111 -0.47 2.95 6.28
CA ASN A 111 -0.82 4.22 5.65
C ASN A 111 0.22 4.63 4.58
N PRO A 112 0.25 3.97 3.43
CA PRO A 112 1.20 4.30 2.36
C PRO A 112 1.02 5.71 1.77
N ASP A 113 -0.17 6.32 1.95
CA ASP A 113 -0.55 7.63 1.37
C ASP A 113 -0.26 8.84 2.28
N SER A 114 0.26 8.63 3.50
CA SER A 114 0.65 9.76 4.34
C SER A 114 1.78 10.55 3.67
N GLY A 115 1.48 11.81 3.32
CA GLY A 115 2.18 12.77 2.43
C GLY A 115 3.72 12.88 2.38
N GLU A 116 4.46 12.09 3.14
CA GLU A 116 5.92 12.00 3.08
C GLU A 116 6.41 11.04 1.97
N SER A 117 5.55 10.19 1.43
CA SER A 117 5.87 9.24 0.34
C SER A 117 5.99 9.90 -1.05
N ARG A 118 5.63 11.17 -1.21
CA ARG A 118 5.62 11.86 -2.52
C ARG A 118 6.97 12.38 -3.02
N ARG A 119 8.05 12.28 -2.23
CA ARG A 119 9.39 12.77 -2.61
C ARG A 119 10.43 11.67 -2.61
N GLY A 120 10.35 10.77 -3.57
CA GLY A 120 11.44 9.83 -3.89
C GLY A 120 11.33 8.48 -3.17
N GLY A 121 11.44 7.44 -3.94
CA GLY A 121 11.49 6.00 -3.74
C GLY A 121 11.57 5.43 -2.32
N SER A 122 10.81 4.38 -2.11
CA SER A 122 10.89 3.41 -1.00
C SER A 122 11.18 3.96 0.41
N ASN A 123 10.23 4.72 0.97
CA ASN A 123 10.38 5.26 2.33
C ASN A 123 10.34 4.20 3.46
N LEU A 124 9.94 2.96 3.18
CA LEU A 124 10.03 1.88 4.16
C LEU A 124 11.49 1.44 4.33
N ASP A 125 12.23 1.31 3.21
CA ASP A 125 13.66 1.02 3.24
C ASP A 125 14.46 2.11 3.95
N THR A 126 14.04 3.39 3.79
CA THR A 126 14.67 4.51 4.49
C THR A 126 14.43 4.48 5.99
N VAL A 127 13.24 4.06 6.47
CA VAL A 127 12.97 3.99 7.92
C VAL A 127 13.67 2.79 8.54
N LEU A 128 13.62 1.65 7.88
CA LEU A 128 14.35 0.48 8.36
C LEU A 128 15.86 0.69 8.20
N GLY A 129 16.30 1.40 7.15
CA GLY A 129 17.70 1.85 7.02
C GLY A 129 18.10 2.86 8.11
N GLN A 130 17.24 3.77 8.52
CA GLN A 130 17.50 4.68 9.65
C GLN A 130 17.51 3.95 10.99
N MET A 131 16.63 2.97 11.20
CA MET A 131 16.65 2.07 12.37
C MET A 131 17.97 1.29 12.47
N LEU A 132 18.59 1.03 11.34
CA LEU A 132 19.82 0.26 11.22
C LEU A 132 21.07 1.12 11.10
N ASN A 133 20.95 2.38 10.65
CA ASN A 133 22.09 3.29 10.40
C ASN A 133 22.87 3.60 11.68
N ASP A 134 22.29 3.45 12.85
CA ASP A 134 23.02 3.51 14.11
C ASP A 134 23.68 2.17 14.50
N ALA A 135 23.47 1.12 13.71
CA ALA A 135 23.92 -0.23 13.99
C ALA A 135 24.85 -0.86 12.95
N VAL A 136 24.92 -0.28 11.74
CA VAL A 136 25.70 -0.86 10.63
C VAL A 136 26.52 0.23 9.96
N THR A 137 27.82 -0.02 9.80
CA THR A 137 28.71 0.74 8.92
C THR A 137 28.16 0.80 7.50
N ALA A 138 28.34 1.94 6.84
CA ALA A 138 27.71 2.46 5.63
C ALA A 138 27.66 1.58 4.35
N ASP A 139 28.00 0.30 4.39
CA ASP A 139 28.19 -0.53 3.19
C ASP A 139 27.13 -1.64 2.96
N GLN A 140 26.10 -1.75 3.79
CA GLN A 140 25.02 -2.73 3.55
C GLN A 140 23.67 -2.04 3.41
N VAL A 141 23.16 -1.99 2.19
CA VAL A 141 21.74 -1.71 1.93
C VAL A 141 20.92 -2.89 2.49
N ILE A 142 20.18 -2.66 3.54
CA ILE A 142 19.33 -3.70 4.14
C ILE A 142 17.97 -3.65 3.48
N ASP A 143 17.64 -4.74 2.82
CA ASP A 143 16.35 -4.95 2.16
C ASP A 143 15.31 -5.39 3.19
N VAL A 144 14.21 -4.65 3.27
CA VAL A 144 13.06 -4.90 4.14
C VAL A 144 12.46 -6.28 3.91
N PHE A 145 12.49 -6.75 2.68
CA PHE A 145 11.92 -8.04 2.29
C PHE A 145 12.79 -9.20 2.79
N GLN A 146 14.10 -9.10 2.66
CA GLN A 146 15.03 -10.06 3.28
C GLN A 146 14.84 -10.14 4.80
N PHE A 147 14.54 -9.00 5.40
CA PHE A 147 14.22 -8.90 6.81
C PHE A 147 12.93 -9.65 7.20
N ALA A 148 11.89 -9.57 6.39
CA ALA A 148 10.65 -10.32 6.55
C ALA A 148 10.80 -11.80 6.13
N GLY A 149 12.01 -12.26 5.77
CA GLY A 149 12.24 -13.60 5.24
C GLY A 149 11.71 -13.76 3.81
N MET A 150 11.56 -12.64 3.09
CA MET A 150 11.08 -12.58 1.70
C MET A 150 12.24 -12.20 0.78
N GLU A 151 12.19 -12.63 -0.48
CA GLU A 151 13.14 -12.15 -1.48
C GLU A 151 12.89 -10.69 -1.87
N SER A 152 13.97 -10.00 -2.25
CA SER A 152 13.88 -8.58 -2.65
C SER A 152 13.06 -8.38 -3.91
N PRO A 153 12.12 -7.42 -3.94
CA PRO A 153 11.25 -7.19 -5.09
C PRO A 153 11.92 -6.50 -6.28
N GLU A 154 13.25 -6.31 -6.29
CA GLU A 154 13.94 -5.52 -7.32
C GLU A 154 13.75 -6.02 -8.76
N LEU A 155 13.37 -7.29 -8.99
CA LEU A 155 13.28 -7.86 -10.33
C LEU A 155 11.87 -8.23 -10.80
N SER A 156 10.96 -8.52 -9.92
CA SER A 156 9.52 -8.66 -10.21
C SER A 156 8.75 -8.95 -8.92
N LEU A 157 8.05 -7.96 -8.41
CA LEU A 157 7.12 -8.06 -7.26
C LEU A 157 6.12 -9.23 -7.34
N LEU A 158 6.09 -9.91 -8.46
CA LEU A 158 5.16 -10.98 -8.79
C LEU A 158 5.90 -12.23 -9.29
N SER A 159 7.23 -12.38 -9.00
CA SER A 159 7.94 -13.60 -9.36
C SER A 159 7.47 -14.79 -8.51
N ASP A 160 7.58 -16.00 -9.07
CA ASP A 160 7.18 -17.21 -8.34
C ASP A 160 8.03 -17.40 -7.08
N GLU A 161 9.33 -17.09 -7.15
CA GLU A 161 10.27 -17.15 -6.03
C GLU A 161 9.84 -16.21 -4.89
N PHE A 162 9.45 -14.97 -5.22
CA PHE A 162 8.93 -14.02 -4.23
C PHE A 162 7.63 -14.53 -3.60
N LEU A 163 6.69 -15.01 -4.40
CA LEU A 163 5.40 -15.51 -3.91
C LEU A 163 5.54 -16.77 -3.07
N ASP A 164 6.49 -17.64 -3.39
CA ASP A 164 6.82 -18.82 -2.58
C ASP A 164 7.50 -18.44 -1.25
N SER A 165 8.37 -17.43 -1.24
CA SER A 165 9.00 -16.94 -0.01
C SER A 165 7.97 -16.38 0.97
N VAL A 166 6.93 -15.71 0.46
CA VAL A 166 5.80 -15.23 1.27
C VAL A 166 5.03 -16.38 1.94
N ALA A 167 4.88 -17.52 1.26
CA ALA A 167 4.12 -18.66 1.80
C ALA A 167 4.80 -19.40 2.96
N HIS A 168 6.12 -19.24 3.15
CA HIS A 168 6.93 -20.05 4.09
C HIS A 168 7.58 -19.27 5.23
N SER A 169 7.20 -18.03 5.48
CA SER A 169 7.86 -17.19 6.48
C SER A 169 7.40 -17.40 7.92
N THR A 170 8.30 -17.01 8.83
CA THR A 170 8.09 -17.03 10.28
C THR A 170 7.32 -15.83 10.84
N THR A 171 7.04 -14.81 9.99
CA THR A 171 6.36 -13.56 10.37
C THR A 171 5.15 -13.28 9.47
N PRO A 172 4.05 -14.07 9.58
CA PRO A 172 2.93 -14.03 8.63
C PRO A 172 2.16 -12.70 8.63
N ASN A 173 2.05 -12.03 9.78
CA ASN A 173 1.30 -10.76 9.85
C ASN A 173 2.10 -9.61 9.22
N LEU A 174 3.41 -9.57 9.41
CA LEU A 174 4.30 -8.64 8.73
C LEU A 174 4.25 -8.84 7.22
N GLN A 175 4.29 -10.08 6.75
CA GLN A 175 4.17 -10.41 5.35
C GLN A 175 2.84 -9.99 4.75
N LEU A 176 1.73 -10.28 5.45
CA LEU A 176 0.41 -9.83 5.04
C LEU A 176 0.38 -8.30 4.85
N GLY A 177 0.96 -7.55 5.81
CA GLY A 177 1.06 -6.10 5.73
C GLY A 177 1.86 -5.63 4.50
N LEU A 178 3.03 -6.23 4.26
CA LEU A 178 3.88 -5.92 3.11
C LEU A 178 3.22 -6.29 1.78
N LEU A 179 2.66 -7.49 1.67
CA LEU A 179 1.98 -7.96 0.45
C LEU A 179 0.78 -7.08 0.11
N ARG A 180 -0.05 -6.74 1.11
CA ARG A 180 -1.16 -5.78 0.96
C ARG A 180 -0.68 -4.44 0.40
N ARG A 181 0.41 -3.90 0.95
CA ARG A 181 0.98 -2.64 0.49
C ARG A 181 1.46 -2.73 -0.95
N LEU A 182 2.24 -3.76 -1.28
CA LEU A 182 2.77 -3.97 -2.63
C LEU A 182 1.66 -4.10 -3.68
N LEU A 183 0.64 -4.89 -3.38
CA LEU A 183 -0.53 -5.03 -4.26
C LEU A 183 -1.28 -3.70 -4.41
N GLY A 184 -1.46 -2.96 -3.33
CA GLY A 184 -2.07 -1.63 -3.36
C GLY A 184 -1.28 -0.66 -4.27
N ASP A 185 0.04 -0.65 -4.20
CA ASP A 185 0.91 0.18 -5.04
C ASP A 185 0.83 -0.24 -6.52
N GLN A 186 0.83 -1.55 -6.80
CA GLN A 186 0.66 -2.08 -8.16
C GLN A 186 -0.73 -1.76 -8.72
N ILE A 187 -1.78 -1.94 -7.94
CA ILE A 187 -3.16 -1.61 -8.33
C ILE A 187 -3.27 -0.11 -8.64
N ARG A 188 -2.67 0.77 -7.85
CA ARG A 188 -2.64 2.22 -8.13
C ARG A 188 -1.93 2.51 -9.46
N THR A 189 -0.82 1.84 -9.73
CA THR A 189 -0.08 1.98 -10.99
C THR A 189 -0.93 1.53 -12.18
N VAL A 190 -1.61 0.40 -12.07
CA VAL A 190 -2.55 -0.09 -13.09
C VAL A 190 -3.73 0.87 -13.25
N SER A 191 -4.30 1.34 -12.14
CA SER A 191 -5.46 2.26 -12.16
C SER A 191 -5.17 3.58 -12.87
N ARG A 192 -3.94 4.09 -12.82
CA ARG A 192 -3.54 5.30 -13.55
C ARG A 192 -3.63 5.16 -15.06
N LYS A 193 -3.48 3.95 -15.58
CA LYS A 193 -3.49 3.65 -17.02
C LYS A 193 -4.79 3.01 -17.48
N ASN A 194 -5.39 2.16 -16.65
CA ASN A 194 -6.52 1.33 -16.99
C ASN A 194 -7.54 1.29 -15.83
N LEU A 195 -8.59 2.08 -15.96
CA LEU A 195 -9.62 2.24 -14.95
C LEU A 195 -10.39 0.95 -14.67
N VAL A 196 -10.68 0.18 -15.73
CA VAL A 196 -11.46 -1.08 -15.62
C VAL A 196 -10.70 -2.11 -14.80
N LYS A 197 -9.43 -2.34 -15.14
CA LYS A 197 -8.56 -3.26 -14.39
C LYS A 197 -8.26 -2.77 -12.98
N GLY A 198 -8.01 -1.48 -12.84
CA GLY A 198 -7.82 -0.86 -11.54
C GLY A 198 -9.00 -1.10 -10.61
N ARG A 199 -10.23 -0.91 -11.07
CA ARG A 199 -11.46 -1.22 -10.31
C ARG A 199 -11.53 -2.69 -9.95
N LYS A 200 -11.37 -3.60 -10.94
CA LYS A 200 -11.41 -5.04 -10.72
C LYS A 200 -10.45 -5.49 -9.62
N PHE A 201 -9.17 -5.14 -9.73
CA PHE A 201 -8.15 -5.57 -8.77
C PHE A 201 -8.33 -4.89 -7.40
N SER A 202 -8.81 -3.64 -7.36
CA SER A 202 -9.17 -2.97 -6.10
C SER A 202 -10.31 -3.67 -5.38
N GLU A 203 -11.36 -4.07 -6.09
CA GLU A 203 -12.48 -4.82 -5.54
C GLU A 203 -12.03 -6.17 -4.99
N MET A 204 -11.24 -6.93 -5.75
CA MET A 204 -10.70 -8.23 -5.30
C MET A 204 -9.85 -8.08 -4.02
N LEU A 205 -8.97 -7.08 -3.95
CA LEU A 205 -8.15 -6.82 -2.77
C LEU A 205 -9.03 -6.44 -1.56
N ASN A 206 -10.00 -5.54 -1.76
CA ASN A 206 -10.89 -5.07 -0.69
C ASN A 206 -11.80 -6.20 -0.18
N ASP A 207 -12.31 -7.05 -1.05
CA ASP A 207 -13.14 -8.20 -0.66
C ASP A 207 -12.35 -9.20 0.19
N ALA A 208 -11.12 -9.53 -0.23
CA ALA A 208 -10.24 -10.40 0.54
C ALA A 208 -9.93 -9.81 1.92
N LEU A 209 -9.57 -8.52 1.99
CA LEU A 209 -9.30 -7.83 3.26
C LEU A 209 -10.53 -7.73 4.15
N THR A 210 -11.72 -7.51 3.58
CA THR A 210 -12.98 -7.45 4.33
C THR A 210 -13.30 -8.80 4.96
N ARG A 211 -13.12 -9.90 4.24
CA ARG A 211 -13.32 -11.27 4.79
C ARG A 211 -12.32 -11.58 5.89
N TYR A 212 -11.08 -11.14 5.76
CA TYR A 212 -10.07 -11.29 6.81
C TYR A 212 -10.43 -10.48 8.06
N THR A 213 -10.79 -9.20 7.90
CA THR A 213 -11.19 -8.32 9.02
C THR A 213 -12.41 -8.86 9.76
N ASN A 214 -13.36 -9.47 9.03
CA ASN A 214 -14.54 -10.11 9.60
C ASN A 214 -14.24 -11.53 10.17
N ARG A 215 -12.97 -11.91 10.28
CA ARG A 215 -12.51 -13.22 10.79
C ARG A 215 -13.07 -14.43 10.02
N SER A 216 -13.45 -14.23 8.76
CA SER A 216 -13.86 -15.30 7.86
C SER A 216 -12.68 -16.01 7.20
N LEU A 217 -11.48 -15.47 7.31
CA LEU A 217 -10.22 -16.03 6.80
C LEU A 217 -9.16 -15.98 7.90
N THR A 218 -8.33 -17.00 7.95
CA THR A 218 -7.08 -17.02 8.73
C THR A 218 -5.99 -16.21 8.04
N THR A 219 -4.91 -15.88 8.76
CA THR A 219 -3.76 -15.17 8.16
C THR A 219 -3.14 -15.97 7.00
N ALA A 220 -3.08 -17.29 7.09
CA ALA A 220 -2.57 -18.13 6.00
C ALA A 220 -3.49 -18.09 4.76
N GLU A 221 -4.79 -18.14 4.96
CA GLU A 221 -5.78 -18.09 3.86
C GLU A 221 -5.78 -16.74 3.16
N ILE A 222 -5.74 -15.61 3.88
CA ILE A 222 -5.66 -14.29 3.25
C ILE A 222 -4.35 -14.13 2.46
N ILE A 223 -3.20 -14.59 2.98
CA ILE A 223 -1.93 -14.57 2.25
C ILE A 223 -2.06 -15.37 0.95
N ALA A 224 -2.64 -16.58 0.98
CA ALA A 224 -2.86 -17.38 -0.21
C ALA A 224 -3.76 -16.67 -1.24
N GLU A 225 -4.83 -15.99 -0.81
CA GLU A 225 -5.68 -15.19 -1.70
C GLU A 225 -4.94 -14.00 -2.31
N LEU A 226 -4.13 -13.30 -1.54
CA LEU A 226 -3.33 -12.18 -2.05
C LEU A 226 -2.23 -12.64 -3.02
N VAL A 227 -1.63 -13.80 -2.79
CA VAL A 227 -0.71 -14.44 -3.73
C VAL A 227 -1.42 -14.79 -5.04
N ASN A 228 -2.64 -15.32 -4.97
CA ASN A 228 -3.44 -15.60 -6.17
C ASN A 228 -3.81 -14.32 -6.93
N LEU A 229 -4.17 -13.25 -6.24
CA LEU A 229 -4.40 -11.93 -6.84
C LEU A 229 -3.13 -11.42 -7.56
N ALA A 230 -1.95 -11.57 -6.94
CA ALA A 230 -0.68 -11.21 -7.55
C ALA A 230 -0.42 -11.99 -8.85
N LYS A 231 -0.67 -13.30 -8.84
CA LYS A 231 -0.55 -14.17 -10.03
C LYS A 231 -1.51 -13.75 -11.14
N GLU A 232 -2.75 -13.40 -10.80
CA GLU A 232 -3.73 -12.90 -11.77
C GLU A 232 -3.31 -11.58 -12.40
N MET A 233 -2.78 -10.64 -11.60
CA MET A 233 -2.25 -9.37 -12.09
C MET A 233 -1.06 -9.58 -13.04
N ARG A 234 -0.17 -10.53 -12.74
CA ARG A 234 0.95 -10.89 -13.60
C ARG A 234 0.47 -11.48 -14.93
N ALA A 235 -0.42 -12.46 -14.88
CA ALA A 235 -0.99 -13.08 -16.08
C ALA A 235 -1.69 -12.05 -16.97
N ASP A 236 -2.39 -11.09 -16.36
CA ASP A 236 -3.03 -10.01 -17.10
C ASP A 236 -2.02 -9.06 -17.79
N LYS A 237 -0.90 -8.75 -17.13
CA LYS A 237 0.19 -7.97 -17.71
C LYS A 237 0.85 -8.70 -18.89
N GLU A 238 1.12 -10.01 -18.75
CA GLU A 238 1.68 -10.85 -19.81
C GLU A 238 0.72 -10.93 -21.01
N ARG A 239 -0.57 -11.13 -20.77
CA ARG A 239 -1.62 -11.08 -21.79
C ARG A 239 -1.63 -9.76 -22.56
N ALA A 240 -1.55 -8.64 -21.83
CA ALA A 240 -1.51 -7.31 -22.42
C ALA A 240 -0.30 -7.13 -23.37
N GLN A 241 0.87 -7.64 -23.00
CA GLN A 241 2.07 -7.62 -23.85
C GLN A 241 1.89 -8.45 -25.14
N GLN A 242 1.20 -9.59 -25.04
CA GLN A 242 0.94 -10.46 -26.20
C GLN A 242 -0.07 -9.88 -27.19
N LEU A 243 -0.95 -8.98 -26.77
CA LEU A 243 -1.95 -8.33 -27.63
C LEU A 243 -1.35 -7.42 -28.70
N GLY A 244 -0.11 -6.93 -28.49
CA GLY A 244 0.54 -6.01 -29.43
C GLY A 244 -0.18 -4.66 -29.54
N LEU A 245 -0.77 -4.20 -28.45
CA LEU A 245 -1.48 -2.93 -28.31
C LEU A 245 -0.70 -1.99 -27.41
N SER A 246 -0.82 -0.68 -27.63
CA SER A 246 -0.32 0.33 -26.71
C SER A 246 -1.15 0.37 -25.41
N ASP A 247 -0.61 0.96 -24.34
CA ASP A 247 -1.32 1.06 -23.03
C ASP A 247 -2.72 1.69 -23.19
N ALA A 248 -2.86 2.74 -23.99
CA ALA A 248 -4.15 3.38 -24.24
C ALA A 248 -5.13 2.47 -25.03
N GLU A 249 -4.61 1.72 -25.99
CA GLU A 249 -5.41 0.75 -26.75
C GLU A 249 -5.84 -0.42 -25.87
N ILE A 250 -4.96 -0.92 -24.99
CA ILE A 250 -5.29 -1.96 -24.00
C ILE A 250 -6.40 -1.48 -23.06
N ALA A 251 -6.30 -0.26 -22.55
CA ALA A 251 -7.29 0.28 -21.64
C ALA A 251 -8.68 0.41 -22.29
N LEU A 252 -8.75 0.83 -23.55
CA LEU A 252 -10.01 0.89 -24.30
C LEU A 252 -10.48 -0.50 -24.75
N TYR A 253 -9.56 -1.41 -25.10
CA TYR A 253 -9.88 -2.81 -25.35
C TYR A 253 -10.54 -3.44 -24.11
N ASP A 254 -9.97 -3.26 -22.93
CA ASP A 254 -10.53 -3.79 -21.69
C ASP A 254 -11.91 -3.16 -21.35
N ALA A 255 -12.16 -1.93 -21.74
CA ALA A 255 -13.47 -1.30 -21.57
C ALA A 255 -14.53 -1.93 -22.49
N ILE A 256 -14.19 -2.31 -23.72
CA ILE A 256 -15.14 -2.90 -24.67
C ILE A 256 -15.35 -4.40 -24.46
N ILE A 257 -14.38 -5.14 -23.90
CA ILE A 257 -14.53 -6.58 -23.62
C ILE A 257 -15.27 -6.89 -22.31
N GLN A 258 -15.74 -5.90 -21.57
CA GLN A 258 -16.61 -6.12 -20.41
C GLN A 258 -17.98 -6.75 -20.81
N ASN A 259 -18.23 -6.82 -22.10
CA ASN A 259 -19.38 -7.52 -22.65
C ASN A 259 -18.96 -8.89 -23.21
N ASP A 260 -19.36 -9.97 -22.52
CA ASP A 260 -19.06 -11.34 -22.93
C ASP A 260 -19.55 -11.66 -24.34
N SER A 261 -20.71 -11.11 -24.74
CA SER A 261 -21.25 -11.26 -26.10
C SER A 261 -20.31 -10.67 -27.16
N ALA A 262 -19.62 -9.58 -26.87
CA ALA A 262 -18.70 -8.96 -27.80
C ALA A 262 -17.49 -9.87 -28.10
N ILE A 263 -16.94 -10.55 -27.09
CA ILE A 263 -15.84 -11.50 -27.26
C ILE A 263 -16.29 -12.67 -28.13
N LEU A 264 -17.47 -13.23 -27.84
CA LEU A 264 -17.98 -14.41 -28.54
C LEU A 264 -18.39 -14.12 -29.99
N GLU A 265 -19.01 -12.97 -30.25
CA GLU A 265 -19.59 -12.65 -31.56
C GLU A 265 -18.58 -11.97 -32.51
N MET A 266 -17.64 -11.18 -31.98
CA MET A 266 -16.78 -10.35 -32.81
C MET A 266 -15.37 -10.89 -33.01
N GLY A 267 -14.89 -11.68 -32.06
CA GLY A 267 -13.53 -12.19 -32.04
C GLY A 267 -12.47 -11.11 -31.70
N ASP A 268 -11.31 -11.58 -31.24
CA ASP A 268 -10.25 -10.76 -30.65
C ASP A 268 -9.68 -9.70 -31.62
N GLU A 269 -9.41 -10.07 -32.88
CA GLU A 269 -8.83 -9.15 -33.88
C GLU A 269 -9.75 -7.97 -34.25
N THR A 270 -11.08 -8.21 -34.25
CA THR A 270 -12.05 -7.13 -34.48
C THR A 270 -12.05 -6.17 -33.29
N LEU A 271 -12.03 -6.69 -32.07
CA LEU A 271 -11.99 -5.89 -30.85
C LEU A 271 -10.69 -5.08 -30.73
N LYS A 272 -9.55 -5.64 -31.10
CA LYS A 272 -8.27 -4.89 -31.21
C LYS A 272 -8.36 -3.75 -32.22
N THR A 273 -8.99 -4.01 -33.38
CA THR A 273 -9.19 -2.97 -34.40
C THR A 273 -10.07 -1.85 -33.90
N ILE A 274 -11.16 -2.19 -33.19
CA ILE A 274 -12.02 -1.20 -32.54
C ILE A 274 -11.24 -0.37 -31.52
N ALA A 275 -10.43 -0.99 -30.67
CA ALA A 275 -9.61 -0.31 -29.68
C ALA A 275 -8.65 0.70 -30.32
N ARG A 276 -7.97 0.34 -31.41
CA ARG A 276 -7.10 1.24 -32.20
C ARG A 276 -7.89 2.42 -32.79
N GLU A 277 -9.03 2.15 -33.43
CA GLU A 277 -9.88 3.22 -33.99
C GLU A 277 -10.47 4.13 -32.91
N LEU A 278 -10.76 3.60 -31.71
CA LEU A 278 -11.20 4.39 -30.55
C LEU A 278 -10.11 5.36 -30.11
N VAL A 279 -8.86 4.91 -29.94
CA VAL A 279 -7.73 5.77 -29.60
C VAL A 279 -7.57 6.89 -30.64
N ALA A 280 -7.58 6.54 -31.94
CA ALA A 280 -7.48 7.52 -33.02
C ALA A 280 -8.63 8.53 -33.01
N THR A 281 -9.86 8.06 -32.75
CA THR A 281 -11.07 8.90 -32.66
C THR A 281 -10.99 9.87 -31.47
N ILE A 282 -10.55 9.38 -30.31
CA ILE A 282 -10.40 10.19 -29.11
C ILE A 282 -9.32 11.25 -29.32
N ARG A 283 -8.12 10.85 -29.77
CA ARG A 283 -7.02 11.78 -30.05
C ARG A 283 -7.37 12.86 -31.07
N SER A 284 -8.08 12.51 -32.14
CA SER A 284 -8.50 13.48 -33.19
C SER A 284 -9.64 14.41 -32.72
N SER A 285 -10.32 14.06 -31.65
CA SER A 285 -11.50 14.79 -31.17
C SER A 285 -11.23 15.54 -29.86
N ALA A 286 -10.15 15.21 -29.16
CA ALA A 286 -9.75 15.84 -27.92
C ALA A 286 -9.20 17.24 -28.20
N THR A 287 -9.97 18.26 -27.81
CA THR A 287 -9.49 19.65 -27.67
C THR A 287 -9.11 19.86 -26.21
N LEU A 288 -8.31 20.87 -25.89
CA LEU A 288 -7.81 21.13 -24.53
C LEU A 288 -8.90 21.12 -23.43
N ASP A 289 -10.16 21.41 -23.79
CA ASP A 289 -11.28 21.57 -22.85
C ASP A 289 -12.34 20.46 -22.97
N TRP A 290 -12.03 19.30 -23.61
CA TRP A 290 -13.07 18.31 -23.88
C TRP A 290 -13.60 17.62 -22.63
N THR A 291 -12.81 17.47 -21.58
CA THR A 291 -13.22 16.91 -20.30
C THR A 291 -14.18 17.80 -19.53
N VAL A 292 -14.15 19.10 -19.79
CA VAL A 292 -14.94 20.12 -19.06
C VAL A 292 -16.22 20.50 -19.82
N LYS A 293 -16.19 20.50 -21.19
CA LYS A 293 -17.33 20.96 -22.00
C LYS A 293 -18.28 19.83 -22.37
N GLU A 294 -19.49 19.85 -21.78
CA GLU A 294 -20.54 18.84 -22.01
C GLU A 294 -20.89 18.66 -23.51
N SER A 295 -20.86 19.74 -24.29
CA SER A 295 -21.12 19.67 -25.74
C SER A 295 -20.04 18.87 -26.49
N VAL A 296 -18.80 18.86 -26.02
CA VAL A 296 -17.70 18.09 -26.62
C VAL A 296 -17.79 16.63 -26.18
N ARG A 297 -18.12 16.39 -24.91
CA ARG A 297 -18.41 15.04 -24.39
C ARG A 297 -19.56 14.38 -25.15
N ALA A 298 -20.65 15.12 -25.40
CA ALA A 298 -21.79 14.62 -26.17
C ALA A 298 -21.41 14.25 -27.62
N ARG A 299 -20.57 15.05 -28.28
CA ARG A 299 -20.01 14.74 -29.60
C ARG A 299 -19.12 13.49 -29.58
N MET A 300 -18.25 13.36 -28.57
CA MET A 300 -17.41 12.18 -28.37
C MET A 300 -18.27 10.93 -28.21
N ARG A 301 -19.27 10.96 -27.30
CA ARG A 301 -20.24 9.89 -27.11
C ARG A 301 -20.89 9.45 -28.41
N SER A 302 -21.32 10.41 -29.23
CA SER A 302 -21.95 10.13 -30.55
C SER A 302 -20.96 9.49 -31.53
N ARG A 303 -19.69 9.87 -31.51
CA ARG A 303 -18.65 9.28 -32.36
C ARG A 303 -18.34 7.84 -31.95
N ILE A 304 -18.18 7.60 -30.63
CA ILE A 304 -17.96 6.26 -30.08
C ILE A 304 -19.13 5.33 -30.42
N LYS A 305 -20.37 5.80 -30.21
CA LYS A 305 -21.58 5.04 -30.59
C LYS A 305 -21.61 4.64 -32.07
N ARG A 306 -21.27 5.60 -32.96
CA ARG A 306 -21.21 5.33 -34.41
C ARG A 306 -20.10 4.33 -34.76
N LEU A 307 -18.94 4.42 -34.10
CA LEU A 307 -17.84 3.50 -34.31
C LEU A 307 -18.22 2.09 -33.88
N LEU A 308 -18.78 1.90 -32.69
CA LEU A 308 -19.24 0.60 -32.22
C LEU A 308 -20.34 0.03 -33.13
N ALA A 309 -21.26 0.89 -33.62
CA ALA A 309 -22.30 0.48 -34.56
C ALA A 309 -21.74 0.06 -35.92
N LYS A 310 -20.70 0.76 -36.45
CA LYS A 310 -19.97 0.41 -37.69
C LYS A 310 -19.45 -1.03 -37.64
N TYR A 311 -18.94 -1.45 -36.50
CA TYR A 311 -18.42 -2.80 -36.29
C TYR A 311 -19.46 -3.80 -35.81
N LYS A 312 -20.76 -3.41 -35.79
CA LYS A 312 -21.87 -4.28 -35.30
C LYS A 312 -21.68 -4.78 -33.86
N TYR A 313 -21.07 -3.94 -33.01
CA TYR A 313 -20.90 -4.26 -31.60
C TYR A 313 -22.26 -4.62 -30.98
N PRO A 314 -22.38 -5.70 -30.17
CA PRO A 314 -23.64 -6.18 -29.62
C PRO A 314 -24.44 -5.09 -28.91
N PRO A 315 -25.76 -4.98 -29.17
CA PRO A 315 -26.58 -3.87 -28.68
C PRO A 315 -26.91 -3.95 -27.18
N ASP A 316 -26.88 -5.12 -26.61
CA ASP A 316 -27.29 -5.45 -25.24
C ASP A 316 -26.55 -4.62 -24.17
N LYS A 317 -25.23 -4.48 -24.31
CA LYS A 317 -24.38 -3.69 -23.40
C LYS A 317 -23.66 -2.51 -24.09
N ARG A 318 -24.11 -2.08 -25.26
CA ARG A 318 -23.45 -1.01 -26.02
C ARG A 318 -23.39 0.30 -25.26
N GLU A 319 -24.44 0.67 -24.53
CA GLU A 319 -24.45 1.89 -23.73
C GLU A 319 -23.43 1.85 -22.59
N GLN A 320 -23.30 0.70 -21.92
CA GLN A 320 -22.29 0.50 -20.88
C GLN A 320 -20.88 0.57 -21.46
N ALA A 321 -20.61 -0.06 -22.61
CA ALA A 321 -19.32 0.04 -23.30
C ALA A 321 -19.00 1.49 -23.68
N VAL A 322 -19.95 2.25 -24.22
CA VAL A 322 -19.78 3.67 -24.53
C VAL A 322 -19.41 4.47 -23.27
N GLN A 323 -20.10 4.22 -22.16
CA GLN A 323 -19.83 4.91 -20.91
C GLN A 323 -18.44 4.60 -20.37
N LEU A 324 -18.05 3.32 -20.35
CA LEU A 324 -16.73 2.89 -19.90
C LEU A 324 -15.60 3.45 -20.79
N VAL A 325 -15.79 3.47 -22.11
CA VAL A 325 -14.84 4.06 -23.05
C VAL A 325 -14.67 5.57 -22.79
N ILE A 326 -15.74 6.29 -22.49
CA ILE A 326 -15.68 7.73 -22.17
C ILE A 326 -14.95 7.93 -20.83
N GLU A 327 -15.31 7.20 -19.79
CA GLU A 327 -14.65 7.29 -18.48
C GLU A 327 -13.14 7.00 -18.60
N GLN A 328 -12.78 5.95 -19.36
CA GLN A 328 -11.38 5.61 -19.61
C GLN A 328 -10.66 6.70 -20.40
N ALA A 329 -11.30 7.29 -21.42
CA ALA A 329 -10.73 8.37 -22.20
C ALA A 329 -10.50 9.65 -21.38
N GLU A 330 -11.44 9.99 -20.49
CA GLU A 330 -11.30 11.11 -19.55
C GLU A 330 -10.15 10.85 -18.57
N HIS A 331 -10.05 9.63 -18.09
CA HIS A 331 -8.99 9.23 -17.16
C HIS A 331 -7.59 9.33 -17.81
N LEU A 332 -7.44 8.86 -19.06
CA LEU A 332 -6.19 8.99 -19.81
C LEU A 332 -5.81 10.46 -20.06
N ALA A 333 -6.79 11.31 -20.35
CA ALA A 333 -6.54 12.73 -20.60
C ALA A 333 -6.12 13.50 -19.34
N THR A 334 -6.60 13.10 -18.15
CA THR A 334 -6.18 13.70 -16.87
C THR A 334 -4.82 13.20 -16.41
N GLY A 335 -4.47 11.95 -16.70
CA GLY A 335 -3.17 11.35 -16.34
C GLY A 335 -1.99 11.80 -17.21
N GLU A 336 -2.23 12.38 -18.39
CA GLU A 336 -1.17 12.96 -19.25
C GLU A 336 -0.75 14.39 -18.82
N GLN A 337 -1.44 14.99 -17.82
CA GLN A 337 -1.17 16.35 -17.33
C GLN A 337 -0.34 16.40 -16.03
N ASP A 338 -0.08 15.28 -15.38
CA ASP A 338 0.76 15.12 -14.19
C ASP A 338 2.14 14.53 -14.56
#